data_d27b7352d833a4a9c89f7c248de5eb5d
#
_entry.id   d27b7352d833a4a9c89f7c248de5eb5d
#
_cell.length_a   1.000
_cell.length_b   1.000
_cell.length_c   1.000
_cell.angle_alpha   90.00
_cell.angle_beta   90.00
_cell.angle_gamma   90.00
#
_symmetry.space_group_name_H-M   'P 1'
#
loop_
_entity.id
_entity.type
_entity.pdbx_description
1 polymer ?
#
loop_
_entity_poly.entity_id
_entity_poly.type
_entity_poly.pdbx_seq_one_letter_code
_entity_poly.pdbx_strand_id
1 'polypeptide(L)'
;MTAIQKKRIFLLLLAAAISLSLACILWHLSRSMLPEEKALRNEMVTIAQQYLGCNEEDRTHEPIIDFYNTQEKLPRGYAVQYDDSWCATFVSAVAMQSAMAEWIPTECSCQELIALLDKAGDWEENDWYIPQKGDLIFYAWGEFPLGECTGWADHVGIVVEVYGPIIKVIEGNQKDSVTYHYVWIGHPQIRGYGLPNYRKAGNCGITPESE
;
A
#
# COMPACT_ATOMS: atom_id res chain seq x y z
N MET A 1 -12.02 2.03 56.76
CA MET A 1 -12.44 2.86 55.62
C MET A 1 -13.91 3.23 55.82
N THR A 2 -14.24 4.53 55.89
CA THR A 2 -15.62 4.97 56.09
C THR A 2 -16.48 4.75 54.83
N ALA A 3 -17.80 4.74 54.97
CA ALA A 3 -18.74 4.63 53.84
C ALA A 3 -18.51 5.72 52.78
N ILE A 4 -18.16 6.93 53.25
CA ILE A 4 -17.86 8.09 52.41
C ILE A 4 -16.59 7.84 51.58
N GLN A 5 -15.55 7.26 52.18
CA GLN A 5 -14.31 6.92 51.48
C GLN A 5 -14.56 5.84 50.39
N LYS A 6 -15.34 4.79 50.68
CA LYS A 6 -15.73 3.75 49.72
C LYS A 6 -16.49 4.35 48.54
N LYS A 7 -17.45 5.27 48.79
CA LYS A 7 -18.21 5.95 47.73
C LYS A 7 -17.32 6.82 46.85
N ARG A 8 -16.37 7.56 47.43
CA ARG A 8 -15.39 8.36 46.65
C ARG A 8 -14.50 7.50 45.77
N ILE A 9 -13.97 6.39 46.30
CA ILE A 9 -13.17 5.45 45.51
C ILE A 9 -13.98 4.83 44.38
N PHE A 10 -15.23 4.42 44.66
CA PHE A 10 -16.10 3.88 43.61
C PHE A 10 -16.36 4.91 42.49
N LEU A 11 -16.64 6.16 42.82
CA LEU A 11 -16.84 7.22 41.82
C LEU A 11 -15.59 7.51 41.01
N LEU A 12 -14.40 7.48 41.62
CA LEU A 12 -13.13 7.66 40.92
C LEU A 12 -12.85 6.50 39.96
N LEU A 13 -13.10 5.26 40.37
CA LEU A 13 -12.93 4.09 39.52
C LEU A 13 -13.92 4.10 38.34
N LEU A 14 -15.16 4.51 38.60
CA LEU A 14 -16.18 4.65 37.55
C LEU A 14 -15.79 5.74 36.53
N ALA A 15 -15.31 6.89 36.99
CA ALA A 15 -14.85 7.97 36.13
C ALA A 15 -13.63 7.53 35.29
N ALA A 16 -12.68 6.80 35.88
CA ALA A 16 -11.53 6.25 35.17
C ALA A 16 -11.96 5.22 34.09
N ALA A 17 -12.92 4.35 34.41
CA ALA A 17 -13.44 3.38 33.44
C ALA A 17 -14.16 4.07 32.27
N ILE A 18 -14.95 5.09 32.54
CA ILE A 18 -15.62 5.90 31.50
C ILE A 18 -14.59 6.62 30.62
N SER A 19 -13.54 7.20 31.21
CA SER A 19 -12.48 7.90 30.48
C SER A 19 -11.69 6.94 29.57
N LEU A 20 -11.38 5.75 30.05
CA LEU A 20 -10.70 4.70 29.25
C LEU A 20 -11.59 4.22 28.09
N SER A 21 -12.88 4.02 28.35
CA SER A 21 -13.83 3.62 27.30
C SER A 21 -13.97 4.70 26.22
N LEU A 22 -14.09 5.98 26.63
CA LEU A 22 -14.14 7.11 25.69
C LEU A 22 -12.84 7.21 24.88
N ALA A 23 -11.68 7.07 25.51
CA ALA A 23 -10.39 7.09 24.82
C ALA A 23 -10.30 5.95 23.81
N CYS A 24 -10.75 4.74 24.16
CA CYS A 24 -10.81 3.59 23.26
C CYS A 24 -11.75 3.84 22.07
N ILE A 25 -12.94 4.39 22.31
CA ILE A 25 -13.90 4.73 21.25
C ILE A 25 -13.32 5.81 20.33
N LEU A 26 -12.74 6.88 20.87
CA LEU A 26 -12.11 7.94 20.09
C LEU A 26 -10.94 7.41 19.27
N TRP A 27 -10.13 6.51 19.84
CA TRP A 27 -9.05 5.86 19.14
C TRP A 27 -9.56 4.97 17.99
N HIS A 28 -10.64 4.20 18.22
CA HIS A 28 -11.30 3.42 17.16
C HIS A 28 -11.87 4.30 16.05
N LEU A 29 -12.56 5.39 16.41
CA LEU A 29 -13.14 6.33 15.44
C LEU A 29 -12.06 7.06 14.63
N SER A 30 -10.93 7.43 15.26
CA SER A 30 -9.81 8.07 14.55
C SER A 30 -9.09 7.13 13.58
N ARG A 31 -9.19 5.81 13.80
CA ARG A 31 -8.63 4.76 12.93
C ARG A 31 -9.64 4.16 11.96
N SER A 32 -10.93 4.49 12.10
CA SER A 32 -11.91 4.03 11.11
C SER A 32 -11.60 4.66 9.75
N MET A 33 -11.55 3.80 8.73
CA MET A 33 -11.35 4.22 7.35
C MET A 33 -12.57 5.03 6.89
N LEU A 34 -12.34 6.20 6.32
CA LEU A 34 -13.41 7.01 5.75
C LEU A 34 -14.00 6.29 4.53
N PRO A 35 -15.30 6.50 4.22
CA PRO A 35 -15.91 5.90 3.02
C PRO A 35 -15.14 6.22 1.73
N GLU A 36 -14.68 7.46 1.58
CA GLU A 36 -13.91 7.95 0.45
C GLU A 36 -12.53 7.27 0.38
N GLU A 37 -11.84 7.17 1.51
CA GLU A 37 -10.57 6.44 1.60
C GLU A 37 -10.74 4.98 1.17
N LYS A 38 -11.80 4.33 1.65
CA LYS A 38 -12.11 2.94 1.29
C LYS A 38 -12.42 2.79 -0.21
N ALA A 39 -13.14 3.75 -0.79
CA ALA A 39 -13.46 3.76 -2.20
C ALA A 39 -12.21 3.85 -3.07
N LEU A 40 -11.29 4.79 -2.77
CA LEU A 40 -10.02 4.97 -3.48
C LEU A 40 -9.11 3.73 -3.37
N ARG A 41 -9.01 3.12 -2.19
CA ARG A 41 -8.27 1.86 -2.00
C ARG A 41 -8.85 0.70 -2.83
N ASN A 42 -10.17 0.62 -2.91
CA ASN A 42 -10.85 -0.39 -3.73
C ASN A 42 -10.62 -0.14 -5.22
N GLU A 43 -10.71 1.10 -5.69
CA GLU A 43 -10.45 1.47 -7.08
C GLU A 43 -9.04 1.04 -7.51
N MET A 44 -8.01 1.42 -6.75
CA MET A 44 -6.63 1.04 -7.03
C MET A 44 -6.47 -0.48 -7.22
N VAL A 45 -7.06 -1.27 -6.33
CA VAL A 45 -7.02 -2.74 -6.43
C VAL A 45 -7.88 -3.25 -7.60
N THR A 46 -9.05 -2.65 -7.86
CA THR A 46 -9.92 -3.06 -8.96
C THR A 46 -9.25 -2.84 -10.31
N ILE A 47 -8.59 -1.69 -10.52
CA ILE A 47 -7.83 -1.41 -11.73
C ILE A 47 -6.69 -2.42 -11.89
N ALA A 48 -5.91 -2.67 -10.82
CA ALA A 48 -4.86 -3.68 -10.86
C ALA A 48 -5.38 -5.06 -11.27
N GLN A 49 -6.56 -5.45 -10.78
CA GLN A 49 -7.17 -6.75 -11.07
C GLN A 49 -7.66 -6.90 -12.51
N GLN A 50 -7.90 -5.80 -13.24
CA GLN A 50 -8.25 -5.86 -14.67
C GLN A 50 -7.11 -6.41 -15.53
N TYR A 51 -5.87 -6.30 -15.05
CA TYR A 51 -4.69 -6.81 -15.73
C TYR A 51 -4.31 -8.25 -15.34
N LEU A 52 -5.07 -8.89 -14.44
CA LEU A 52 -4.74 -10.24 -13.97
C LEU A 52 -4.65 -11.22 -15.13
N GLY A 53 -3.49 -11.88 -15.23
CA GLY A 53 -3.19 -12.84 -16.31
C GLY A 53 -2.48 -12.23 -17.52
N CYS A 54 -2.38 -10.88 -17.63
CA CYS A 54 -1.49 -10.28 -18.64
C CYS A 54 -0.07 -10.79 -18.44
N ASN A 55 0.63 -11.14 -19.52
CA ASN A 55 1.93 -11.77 -19.47
C ASN A 55 2.80 -11.45 -20.68
N GLU A 56 4.09 -11.80 -20.62
CA GLU A 56 5.07 -11.58 -21.69
C GLU A 56 4.91 -12.58 -22.84
N GLU A 57 4.51 -13.82 -22.55
CA GLU A 57 4.43 -14.89 -23.54
C GLU A 57 3.48 -14.55 -24.69
N ASP A 58 2.29 -14.01 -24.36
CA ASP A 58 1.30 -13.58 -25.33
C ASP A 58 1.29 -12.06 -25.58
N ARG A 59 2.26 -11.33 -24.99
CA ARG A 59 2.47 -9.88 -25.12
C ARG A 59 1.33 -9.02 -24.57
N THR A 60 0.44 -9.55 -23.77
CA THR A 60 -0.66 -8.81 -23.16
C THR A 60 -0.22 -7.83 -22.06
N HIS A 61 1.05 -7.88 -21.62
CA HIS A 61 1.67 -6.91 -20.74
C HIS A 61 2.03 -5.58 -21.43
N GLU A 62 2.24 -5.58 -22.77
CA GLU A 62 2.69 -4.39 -23.54
C GLU A 62 1.79 -3.16 -23.35
N PRO A 63 0.45 -3.27 -23.36
CA PRO A 63 -0.42 -2.12 -23.10
C PRO A 63 -0.20 -1.44 -21.76
N ILE A 64 0.30 -2.15 -20.73
CA ILE A 64 0.65 -1.59 -19.44
C ILE A 64 1.87 -0.66 -19.59
N ILE A 65 2.87 -1.11 -20.31
CA ILE A 65 4.11 -0.38 -20.59
C ILE A 65 3.82 0.81 -21.50
N ASP A 66 3.03 0.59 -22.56
CA ASP A 66 2.62 1.66 -23.48
C ASP A 66 1.90 2.77 -22.72
N PHE A 67 0.95 2.41 -21.85
CA PHE A 67 0.22 3.38 -21.05
C PHE A 67 1.14 4.17 -20.12
N TYR A 68 2.06 3.51 -19.41
CA TYR A 68 3.07 4.19 -18.59
C TYR A 68 3.88 5.18 -19.43
N ASN A 69 4.28 4.81 -20.64
CA ASN A 69 5.09 5.62 -21.54
C ASN A 69 4.33 6.82 -22.16
N THR A 70 2.99 6.93 -21.98
CA THR A 70 2.21 8.10 -22.45
C THR A 70 2.47 9.37 -21.63
N GLN A 71 3.18 9.28 -20.50
CA GLN A 71 3.47 10.43 -19.67
C GLN A 71 4.21 11.53 -20.46
N GLU A 72 3.78 12.78 -20.31
CA GLU A 72 4.44 13.93 -20.95
C GLU A 72 5.92 14.01 -20.55
N LYS A 73 6.21 13.70 -19.30
CA LYS A 73 7.57 13.65 -18.75
C LYS A 73 7.81 12.34 -18.03
N LEU A 74 8.53 11.47 -18.69
CA LEU A 74 8.93 10.20 -18.11
C LEU A 74 9.92 10.39 -16.96
N PRO A 75 9.77 9.63 -15.86
CA PRO A 75 10.76 9.55 -14.80
C PRO A 75 12.15 9.26 -15.38
N ARG A 76 13.14 10.04 -14.97
CA ARG A 76 14.53 9.94 -15.45
C ARG A 76 14.70 10.05 -16.98
N GLY A 77 13.65 10.45 -17.72
CA GLY A 77 13.66 10.53 -19.18
C GLY A 77 13.75 9.18 -19.87
N TYR A 78 13.36 8.10 -19.19
CA TYR A 78 13.49 6.73 -19.69
C TYR A 78 12.12 6.16 -20.10
N ALA A 79 11.98 5.77 -21.35
CA ALA A 79 10.83 5.00 -21.84
C ALA A 79 11.10 3.51 -21.62
N VAL A 80 10.24 2.86 -20.85
CA VAL A 80 10.34 1.44 -20.51
C VAL A 80 10.16 0.59 -21.76
N GLN A 81 11.04 -0.41 -21.92
CA GLN A 81 10.97 -1.36 -23.02
C GLN A 81 10.17 -2.60 -22.60
N TYR A 82 9.70 -3.40 -23.57
CA TYR A 82 8.87 -4.57 -23.29
C TYR A 82 9.62 -5.72 -22.62
N ASP A 83 10.94 -5.73 -22.71
CA ASP A 83 11.86 -6.71 -22.09
C ASP A 83 12.52 -6.20 -20.80
N ASP A 84 12.14 -4.99 -20.34
CA ASP A 84 12.55 -4.48 -19.03
C ASP A 84 11.77 -5.14 -17.90
N SER A 85 12.30 -5.07 -16.67
CA SER A 85 11.51 -5.39 -15.47
C SER A 85 10.40 -4.35 -15.27
N TRP A 86 9.13 -4.76 -15.27
CA TRP A 86 7.98 -3.86 -15.27
C TRP A 86 7.09 -3.92 -14.02
N CYS A 87 7.60 -4.45 -12.89
CA CYS A 87 6.82 -4.48 -11.65
C CYS A 87 6.48 -3.07 -11.12
N ALA A 88 7.45 -2.14 -11.07
CA ALA A 88 7.21 -0.76 -10.67
C ALA A 88 6.43 0.02 -11.74
N THR A 89 6.64 -0.29 -13.01
CA THR A 89 5.87 0.24 -14.15
C THR A 89 4.39 -0.15 -14.03
N PHE A 90 4.09 -1.40 -13.66
CA PHE A 90 2.71 -1.86 -13.40
C PHE A 90 2.05 -1.05 -12.29
N VAL A 91 2.69 -0.91 -11.13
CA VAL A 91 2.17 -0.12 -10.02
C VAL A 91 1.92 1.33 -10.44
N SER A 92 2.85 1.93 -11.17
CA SER A 92 2.73 3.30 -11.68
C SER A 92 1.59 3.44 -12.69
N ALA A 93 1.44 2.50 -13.62
CA ALA A 93 0.35 2.49 -14.61
C ALA A 93 -1.02 2.36 -13.93
N VAL A 94 -1.14 1.52 -12.91
CA VAL A 94 -2.37 1.40 -12.09
C VAL A 94 -2.66 2.71 -11.35
N ALA A 95 -1.65 3.33 -10.73
CA ALA A 95 -1.80 4.61 -10.04
C ALA A 95 -2.26 5.72 -11.01
N MET A 96 -1.67 5.78 -12.21
CA MET A 96 -2.04 6.76 -13.24
C MET A 96 -3.48 6.61 -13.75
N GLN A 97 -4.05 5.41 -13.70
CA GLN A 97 -5.43 5.12 -14.10
C GLN A 97 -6.43 5.29 -12.96
N SER A 98 -5.97 5.40 -11.73
CA SER A 98 -6.79 5.61 -10.56
C SER A 98 -6.84 7.09 -10.17
N ALA A 99 -7.81 7.47 -9.36
CA ALA A 99 -7.86 8.79 -8.75
C ALA A 99 -6.66 9.08 -7.81
N MET A 100 -5.72 8.14 -7.68
CA MET A 100 -4.50 8.26 -6.86
C MET A 100 -3.26 8.73 -7.63
N ALA A 101 -3.37 9.11 -8.91
CA ALA A 101 -2.24 9.52 -9.76
C ALA A 101 -1.38 10.65 -9.19
N GLU A 102 -1.97 11.57 -8.42
CA GLU A 102 -1.24 12.67 -7.77
C GLU A 102 -0.65 12.29 -6.39
N TRP A 103 -1.04 11.12 -5.85
CA TRP A 103 -0.72 10.67 -4.50
C TRP A 103 0.26 9.50 -4.47
N ILE A 104 0.43 8.81 -5.57
CA ILE A 104 1.38 7.73 -5.74
C ILE A 104 2.38 8.18 -6.80
N PRO A 105 3.66 8.35 -6.45
CA PRO A 105 4.68 8.72 -7.43
C PRO A 105 4.75 7.70 -8.57
N THR A 106 4.93 8.16 -9.79
CA THR A 106 5.18 7.29 -10.94
C THR A 106 6.67 7.06 -11.11
N GLU A 107 7.09 5.80 -11.20
CA GLU A 107 8.49 5.40 -11.36
C GLU A 107 8.55 3.97 -11.94
N CYS A 108 9.60 3.66 -12.67
CA CYS A 108 9.86 2.31 -13.21
C CYS A 108 10.96 1.56 -12.45
N SER A 109 11.52 2.15 -11.40
CA SER A 109 12.50 1.53 -10.50
C SER A 109 11.92 1.42 -9.10
N CYS A 110 11.95 0.22 -8.50
CA CYS A 110 11.48 -0.01 -7.13
C CYS A 110 12.23 0.86 -6.13
N GLN A 111 13.54 0.96 -6.25
CA GLN A 111 14.38 1.73 -5.32
C GLN A 111 14.12 3.24 -5.42
N GLU A 112 13.94 3.78 -6.62
CA GLU A 112 13.61 5.19 -6.81
C GLU A 112 12.17 5.50 -6.33
N LEU A 113 11.25 4.55 -6.51
CA LEU A 113 9.88 4.68 -5.99
C LEU A 113 9.88 4.74 -4.46
N ILE A 114 10.70 3.91 -3.77
CA ILE A 114 10.91 4.00 -2.32
C ILE A 114 11.43 5.39 -1.94
N ALA A 115 12.44 5.91 -2.63
CA ALA A 115 13.02 7.22 -2.33
C ALA A 115 11.99 8.36 -2.47
N LEU A 116 11.07 8.26 -3.44
CA LEU A 116 9.98 9.22 -3.62
C LEU A 116 8.93 9.10 -2.50
N LEU A 117 8.56 7.88 -2.11
CA LEU A 117 7.63 7.63 -1.01
C LEU A 117 8.20 8.09 0.34
N ASP A 118 9.49 7.81 0.60
CA ASP A 118 10.17 8.25 1.82
C ASP A 118 10.22 9.79 1.90
N LYS A 119 10.55 10.45 0.79
CA LYS A 119 10.53 11.92 0.71
C LYS A 119 9.14 12.51 0.94
N ALA A 120 8.08 11.80 0.55
CA ALA A 120 6.69 12.20 0.79
C ALA A 120 6.24 11.94 2.24
N GLY A 121 6.97 11.12 3.00
CA GLY A 121 6.60 10.66 4.34
C GLY A 121 5.61 9.49 4.30
N ASP A 122 5.54 8.80 3.18
CA ASP A 122 4.61 7.69 2.89
C ASP A 122 5.37 6.34 2.80
N TRP A 123 6.53 6.21 3.48
CA TRP A 123 7.33 4.99 3.55
C TRP A 123 7.35 4.40 4.97
N GLU A 124 7.16 3.09 5.08
CA GLU A 124 7.26 2.31 6.32
C GLU A 124 8.22 1.14 6.13
N GLU A 125 9.36 1.17 6.82
CA GLU A 125 10.43 0.17 6.67
C GLU A 125 10.25 -1.08 7.57
N ASN A 126 9.22 -1.10 8.41
CA ASN A 126 8.99 -2.18 9.37
C ASN A 126 8.35 -3.41 8.69
N ASP A 127 9.06 -4.52 8.62
CA ASP A 127 8.59 -5.80 8.04
C ASP A 127 7.33 -6.34 8.74
N TRP A 128 7.14 -6.01 10.03
CA TRP A 128 6.01 -6.43 10.85
C TRP A 128 4.81 -5.48 10.76
N TYR A 129 4.90 -4.46 9.93
CA TYR A 129 3.77 -3.59 9.65
C TYR A 129 2.61 -4.42 9.09
N ILE A 130 1.38 -4.12 9.53
CA ILE A 130 0.16 -4.76 9.01
C ILE A 130 -0.42 -3.85 7.94
N PRO A 131 -0.20 -4.16 6.66
CA PRO A 131 -0.63 -3.28 5.58
C PRO A 131 -2.15 -3.31 5.39
N GLN A 132 -2.64 -2.31 4.69
CA GLN A 132 -4.04 -2.21 4.29
C GLN A 132 -4.16 -2.41 2.77
N LYS A 133 -5.37 -2.73 2.31
CA LYS A 133 -5.68 -2.76 0.88
C LYS A 133 -5.21 -1.48 0.18
N GLY A 134 -4.54 -1.62 -0.96
CA GLY A 134 -4.00 -0.51 -1.74
C GLY A 134 -2.63 -0.01 -1.29
N ASP A 135 -2.12 -0.44 -0.13
CA ASP A 135 -0.72 -0.16 0.22
C ASP A 135 0.20 -0.88 -0.77
N LEU A 136 1.40 -0.34 -0.96
CA LEU A 136 2.44 -0.97 -1.77
C LEU A 136 3.32 -1.82 -0.87
N ILE A 137 3.76 -2.97 -1.35
CA ILE A 137 4.72 -3.83 -0.65
C ILE A 137 5.95 -4.02 -1.53
N PHE A 138 7.11 -3.82 -0.94
CA PHE A 138 8.39 -3.92 -1.62
C PHE A 138 9.20 -5.09 -1.10
N TYR A 139 10.00 -5.69 -1.97
CA TYR A 139 10.81 -6.86 -1.66
C TYR A 139 12.26 -6.66 -2.12
N ALA A 140 13.16 -7.37 -1.43
CA ALA A 140 14.52 -7.63 -1.86
C ALA A 140 14.71 -9.15 -1.96
N TRP A 141 14.35 -9.73 -3.10
CA TRP A 141 14.31 -11.17 -3.32
C TRP A 141 15.70 -11.83 -3.24
N GLY A 142 16.74 -11.07 -3.57
CA GLY A 142 18.13 -11.55 -3.51
C GLY A 142 18.70 -11.70 -2.10
N GLU A 143 17.98 -11.26 -1.06
CA GLU A 143 18.47 -11.19 0.30
C GLU A 143 17.68 -12.09 1.27
N PHE A 144 18.41 -12.70 2.23
CA PHE A 144 17.82 -13.37 3.40
C PHE A 144 18.51 -12.83 4.66
N PRO A 145 18.19 -11.59 5.08
CA PRO A 145 18.81 -10.97 6.23
C PRO A 145 18.39 -11.69 7.53
N LEU A 146 19.32 -11.74 8.49
CA LEU A 146 19.01 -12.09 9.88
C LEU A 146 18.56 -10.80 10.59
N GLY A 147 17.28 -10.42 10.41
CA GLY A 147 16.71 -9.18 10.94
C GLY A 147 15.91 -8.43 9.89
N GLU A 148 15.77 -7.12 10.05
CA GLU A 148 15.07 -6.27 9.08
C GLU A 148 15.80 -6.24 7.73
N CYS A 149 15.02 -6.34 6.65
CA CYS A 149 15.53 -6.26 5.29
C CYS A 149 15.76 -4.80 4.90
N THR A 150 17.03 -4.40 4.79
CA THR A 150 17.44 -3.04 4.37
C THR A 150 18.09 -3.02 2.98
N GLY A 151 17.99 -4.13 2.26
CA GLY A 151 18.61 -4.33 0.96
C GLY A 151 18.01 -3.49 -0.17
N TRP A 152 18.60 -3.63 -1.34
CA TRP A 152 18.09 -3.00 -2.55
C TRP A 152 16.78 -3.64 -2.97
N ALA A 153 15.71 -2.83 -3.09
CA ALA A 153 14.42 -3.33 -3.54
C ALA A 153 14.45 -3.64 -5.04
N ASP A 154 14.08 -4.87 -5.37
CA ASP A 154 14.04 -5.39 -6.74
C ASP A 154 12.62 -5.75 -7.22
N HIS A 155 11.63 -5.70 -6.32
CA HIS A 155 10.24 -6.01 -6.67
C HIS A 155 9.24 -5.18 -5.86
N VAL A 156 8.04 -4.98 -6.43
CA VAL A 156 6.93 -4.26 -5.80
C VAL A 156 5.58 -4.79 -6.26
N GLY A 157 4.61 -4.79 -5.34
CA GLY A 157 3.22 -5.14 -5.63
C GLY A 157 2.23 -4.27 -4.87
N ILE A 158 0.94 -4.48 -5.13
CA ILE A 158 -0.18 -3.79 -4.50
C ILE A 158 -0.90 -4.76 -3.57
N VAL A 159 -1.08 -4.40 -2.32
CA VAL A 159 -1.80 -5.20 -1.33
C VAL A 159 -3.28 -5.27 -1.70
N VAL A 160 -3.78 -6.48 -1.92
CA VAL A 160 -5.19 -6.74 -2.24
C VAL A 160 -6.00 -6.93 -0.97
N GLU A 161 -5.49 -7.71 -0.02
CA GLU A 161 -6.20 -8.07 1.22
C GLU A 161 -5.24 -8.70 2.22
N VAL A 162 -5.59 -8.64 3.51
CA VAL A 162 -4.83 -9.28 4.60
C VAL A 162 -5.73 -10.26 5.34
N TYR A 163 -5.31 -11.53 5.42
CA TYR A 163 -6.00 -12.64 6.08
C TYR A 163 -5.19 -13.12 7.29
N GLY A 164 -5.42 -12.53 8.46
CA GLY A 164 -4.60 -12.81 9.63
C GLY A 164 -3.14 -12.49 9.36
N PRO A 165 -2.21 -13.46 9.37
CA PRO A 165 -0.80 -13.20 9.11
C PRO A 165 -0.45 -13.18 7.60
N ILE A 166 -1.38 -13.49 6.70
CA ILE A 166 -1.11 -13.63 5.27
C ILE A 166 -1.57 -12.38 4.52
N ILE A 167 -0.69 -11.84 3.71
CA ILE A 167 -0.94 -10.72 2.79
C ILE A 167 -1.15 -11.32 1.40
N LYS A 168 -2.28 -10.98 0.75
CA LYS A 168 -2.50 -11.24 -0.66
C LYS A 168 -2.09 -10.00 -1.44
N VAL A 169 -1.22 -10.17 -2.40
CA VAL A 169 -0.64 -9.10 -3.22
C VAL A 169 -0.97 -9.37 -4.69
N ILE A 170 -1.18 -8.33 -5.49
CA ILE A 170 -1.18 -8.40 -6.95
C ILE A 170 0.09 -7.73 -7.46
N GLU A 171 0.81 -8.41 -8.32
CA GLU A 171 2.15 -8.03 -8.77
C GLU A 171 2.25 -8.11 -10.29
N GLY A 172 2.83 -7.10 -10.91
CA GLY A 172 3.28 -7.16 -12.31
C GLY A 172 4.68 -7.76 -12.39
N ASN A 173 5.01 -8.38 -13.51
CA ASN A 173 6.29 -9.04 -13.76
C ASN A 173 6.66 -10.13 -12.74
N GLN A 174 5.69 -10.69 -12.06
CA GLN A 174 5.91 -11.86 -11.21
C GLN A 174 5.84 -13.11 -12.09
N LYS A 175 7.00 -13.71 -12.35
CA LYS A 175 7.14 -14.78 -13.36
C LYS A 175 6.58 -14.34 -14.72
N ASP A 176 7.00 -13.17 -15.16
CA ASP A 176 6.66 -12.56 -16.45
C ASP A 176 5.16 -12.30 -16.64
N SER A 177 4.39 -12.15 -15.55
CA SER A 177 2.95 -11.97 -15.62
C SER A 177 2.38 -11.10 -14.49
N VAL A 178 1.12 -10.63 -14.65
CA VAL A 178 0.33 -10.07 -13.56
C VAL A 178 -0.36 -11.20 -12.83
N THR A 179 0.02 -11.43 -11.59
CA THR A 179 -0.49 -12.56 -10.80
C THR A 179 -0.65 -12.24 -9.33
N TYR A 180 -1.32 -13.13 -8.58
CA TYR A 180 -1.37 -13.03 -7.14
C TYR A 180 -0.17 -13.72 -6.50
N HIS A 181 0.38 -13.05 -5.50
CA HIS A 181 1.37 -13.58 -4.59
C HIS A 181 0.84 -13.58 -3.16
N TYR A 182 1.26 -14.54 -2.34
CA TYR A 182 0.89 -14.65 -0.93
C TYR A 182 2.14 -14.70 -0.08
N VAL A 183 2.25 -13.76 0.86
CA VAL A 183 3.41 -13.64 1.75
C VAL A 183 2.91 -13.44 3.19
N TRP A 184 3.67 -13.88 4.20
CA TRP A 184 3.30 -13.62 5.60
C TRP A 184 3.93 -12.32 6.10
N ILE A 185 3.25 -11.66 7.04
CA ILE A 185 3.75 -10.47 7.75
C ILE A 185 5.06 -10.82 8.44
N GLY A 186 6.09 -9.99 8.29
CA GLY A 186 7.42 -10.26 8.80
C GLY A 186 8.23 -11.24 7.98
N HIS A 187 7.86 -11.49 6.71
CA HIS A 187 8.70 -12.29 5.80
C HIS A 187 10.05 -11.60 5.59
N PRO A 188 11.17 -12.32 5.71
CA PRO A 188 12.50 -11.71 5.72
C PRO A 188 12.91 -11.00 4.41
N GLN A 189 12.20 -11.19 3.34
CA GLN A 189 12.42 -10.50 2.07
C GLN A 189 11.53 -9.27 1.86
N ILE A 190 10.64 -8.96 2.81
CA ILE A 190 9.90 -7.70 2.76
C ILE A 190 10.88 -6.58 3.06
N ARG A 191 11.00 -5.63 2.13
CA ARG A 191 11.85 -4.44 2.27
C ARG A 191 11.13 -3.31 3.00
N GLY A 192 9.83 -3.30 2.94
CA GLY A 192 8.96 -2.30 3.55
C GLY A 192 7.71 -2.03 2.72
N TYR A 193 7.01 -0.97 3.09
CA TYR A 193 5.70 -0.63 2.54
C TYR A 193 5.62 0.82 2.12
N GLY A 194 5.01 1.07 0.97
CA GLY A 194 4.52 2.40 0.57
C GLY A 194 3.10 2.59 1.07
N LEU A 195 2.85 3.71 1.74
CA LEU A 195 1.57 4.02 2.38
C LEU A 195 0.91 5.25 1.75
N PRO A 196 0.37 5.16 0.52
CA PRO A 196 -0.22 6.31 -0.15
C PRO A 196 -1.31 6.95 0.69
N ASN A 197 -1.34 8.28 0.73
CA ASN A 197 -2.22 9.00 1.65
C ASN A 197 -3.68 9.09 1.14
N TYR A 198 -4.33 7.96 1.02
CA TYR A 198 -5.74 7.83 0.60
C TYR A 198 -6.69 8.69 1.42
N ARG A 199 -6.45 8.83 2.72
CA ARG A 199 -7.29 9.66 3.61
C ARG A 199 -7.21 11.13 3.22
N LYS A 200 -6.02 11.63 2.91
CA LYS A 200 -5.83 13.02 2.50
C LYS A 200 -6.42 13.24 1.10
N ALA A 201 -6.25 12.28 0.19
CA ALA A 201 -6.86 12.31 -1.13
C ALA A 201 -8.39 12.40 -1.04
N GLY A 202 -9.04 11.54 -0.26
CA GLY A 202 -10.49 11.59 -0.03
C GLY A 202 -10.96 12.90 0.61
N ASN A 203 -10.21 13.44 1.58
CA ASN A 203 -10.52 14.75 2.19
C ASN A 203 -10.38 15.92 1.21
N CYS A 204 -9.57 15.80 0.16
CA CYS A 204 -9.48 16.78 -0.93
C CYS A 204 -10.63 16.66 -1.93
N GLY A 205 -11.61 15.80 -1.69
CA GLY A 205 -12.76 15.59 -2.55
C GLY A 205 -12.48 14.71 -3.77
N ILE A 206 -11.36 13.99 -3.77
CA ILE A 206 -11.05 12.99 -4.79
C ILE A 206 -11.95 11.78 -4.53
N THR A 207 -12.68 11.39 -5.55
CA THR A 207 -13.54 10.21 -5.56
C THR A 207 -13.22 9.39 -6.81
N PRO A 208 -13.44 8.06 -6.78
CA PRO A 208 -13.35 7.23 -7.97
C PRO A 208 -14.19 7.82 -9.11
N GLU A 209 -13.69 7.72 -10.33
CA GLU A 209 -14.50 8.08 -11.51
C GLU A 209 -15.72 7.17 -11.54
N SER A 210 -16.90 7.79 -11.60
CA SER A 210 -18.16 7.03 -11.79
C SER A 210 -18.18 6.50 -13.21
N GLU A 211 -18.23 5.17 -13.37
CA GLU A 211 -18.53 4.52 -14.66
C GLU A 211 -19.82 5.04 -15.29
#